data_3b4ae891c4ca2a53881a9ef4bfdef463
#
_entry.id   3b4ae891c4ca2a53881a9ef4bfdef463
#
_cell.length_a   1.000
_cell.length_b   1.000
_cell.length_c   1.000
_cell.angle_alpha   90.00
_cell.angle_beta   90.00
_cell.angle_gamma   90.00
#
_symmetry.space_group_name_H-M   'P 1'
#
loop_
_entity.id
_entity.type
_entity.pdbx_description
1 polymer ?
#
loop_
_entity_poly.entity_id
_entity_poly.type
_entity_poly.pdbx_seq_one_letter_code
_entity_poly.pdbx_strand_id
1 'polypeptide(L)'
;TRRAGVVPNAAYRHFASRWELLQAVRSAALSALAIAMEAELAHLPRGTSPADSARASLRAIGTAYLRFAQEQTGLFHTAFAIPDGTRGEPVPAKAGKSGLNPFELLGAALDRLVDAGVLAPERRPGAEYLAWSAVRGLAMLLTEGPLRRLGSAERDAIGQRLLDMVEKGL
;
A
#
# COMPACT_ATOMS: atom_id res chain seq x y z
N THR A 1 -10.59 19.77 12.44
CA THR A 1 -10.55 20.33 13.80
C THR A 1 -11.92 20.29 14.48
N ARG A 2 -13.04 20.74 13.84
CA ARG A 2 -14.39 20.67 14.47
C ARG A 2 -14.83 19.23 14.78
N ARG A 3 -14.50 18.24 13.93
CA ARG A 3 -14.83 16.82 14.19
C ARG A 3 -13.98 16.19 15.28
N ALA A 4 -12.77 16.70 15.53
CA ALA A 4 -11.87 16.18 16.57
C ALA A 4 -12.00 16.90 17.91
N GLY A 5 -12.88 17.89 18.04
CA GLY A 5 -13.09 18.65 19.27
C GLY A 5 -11.89 19.47 19.76
N VAL A 6 -10.89 19.68 18.90
CA VAL A 6 -9.67 20.44 19.24
C VAL A 6 -9.61 21.76 18.50
N VAL A 7 -9.12 22.80 19.18
CA VAL A 7 -8.87 24.10 18.56
C VAL A 7 -7.64 24.02 17.63
N PRO A 8 -7.62 24.77 16.51
CA PRO A 8 -6.51 24.74 15.55
C PRO A 8 -5.13 24.93 16.19
N ASN A 9 -5.01 25.82 17.18
CA ASN A 9 -3.76 26.10 17.87
C ASN A 9 -3.25 24.95 18.78
N ALA A 10 -4.09 23.96 19.12
CA ALA A 10 -3.66 22.82 19.94
C ALA A 10 -2.64 21.95 19.18
N ALA A 11 -2.75 21.83 17.86
CA ALA A 11 -1.81 21.09 17.04
C ALA A 11 -0.39 21.69 17.07
N TYR A 12 -0.29 23.02 17.09
CA TYR A 12 1.00 23.73 17.09
C TYR A 12 1.76 23.66 18.44
N ARG A 13 1.15 23.08 19.48
CA ARG A 13 1.87 22.74 20.73
C ARG A 13 2.72 21.48 20.59
N HIS A 14 2.40 20.62 19.60
CA HIS A 14 3.05 19.32 19.39
C HIS A 14 3.87 19.28 18.11
N PHE A 15 3.65 20.20 17.19
CA PHE A 15 4.32 20.26 15.88
C PHE A 15 4.86 21.67 15.66
N ALA A 16 6.14 21.78 15.36
CA ALA A 16 6.80 23.05 15.12
C ALA A 16 6.30 23.77 13.85
N SER A 17 5.68 23.02 12.93
CA SER A 17 5.17 23.57 11.66
C SER A 17 4.02 22.74 11.10
N ARG A 18 3.26 23.35 10.17
CA ARG A 18 2.27 22.63 9.37
C ARG A 18 2.88 21.47 8.58
N TRP A 19 4.11 21.65 8.12
CA TRP A 19 4.86 20.61 7.41
C TRP A 19 5.12 19.39 8.29
N GLU A 20 5.59 19.61 9.50
CA GLU A 20 5.82 18.52 10.47
C GLU A 20 4.53 17.76 10.80
N LEU A 21 3.44 18.47 11.05
CA LEU A 21 2.12 17.84 11.24
C LEU A 21 1.71 16.99 10.02
N LEU A 22 1.90 17.51 8.80
CA LEU A 22 1.56 16.76 7.58
C LEU A 22 2.44 15.51 7.42
N GLN A 23 3.72 15.59 7.75
CA GLN A 23 4.62 14.43 7.73
C GLN A 23 4.22 13.38 8.79
N ALA A 24 3.82 13.80 9.98
CA ALA A 24 3.32 12.89 11.00
C ALA A 24 2.03 12.17 10.55
N VAL A 25 1.06 12.90 9.98
CA VAL A 25 -0.16 12.32 9.43
C VAL A 25 0.15 11.37 8.27
N ARG A 26 1.08 11.74 7.39
CA ARG A 26 1.54 10.88 6.29
C ARG A 26 2.16 9.58 6.81
N SER A 27 3.05 9.68 7.79
CA SER A 27 3.67 8.51 8.40
C SER A 27 2.63 7.58 9.03
N ALA A 28 1.68 8.12 9.78
CA ALA A 28 0.58 7.36 10.36
C ALA A 28 -0.30 6.69 9.27
N ALA A 29 -0.56 7.37 8.15
CA ALA A 29 -1.31 6.80 7.03
C ALA A 29 -0.56 5.65 6.35
N LEU A 30 0.76 5.76 6.17
CA LEU A 30 1.60 4.68 5.62
C LEU A 30 1.68 3.49 6.57
N SER A 31 1.81 3.73 7.88
CA SER A 31 1.76 2.68 8.90
C SER A 31 0.41 1.95 8.89
N ALA A 32 -0.71 2.68 8.78
CA ALA A 32 -2.04 2.07 8.67
C ALA A 32 -2.18 1.20 7.41
N LEU A 33 -1.62 1.63 6.28
CA LEU A 33 -1.58 0.82 5.05
C LEU A 33 -0.72 -0.43 5.24
N ALA A 34 0.46 -0.32 5.87
CA ALA A 34 1.30 -1.48 6.17
C ALA A 34 0.57 -2.50 7.05
N ILE A 35 -0.11 -2.04 8.10
CA ILE A 35 -0.91 -2.90 8.98
C ILE A 35 -2.04 -3.59 8.21
N ALA A 36 -2.69 -2.90 7.27
CA ALA A 36 -3.73 -3.51 6.41
C ALA A 36 -3.14 -4.60 5.51
N MET A 37 -1.95 -4.38 4.93
CA MET A 37 -1.24 -5.39 4.13
C MET A 37 -0.85 -6.62 4.98
N GLU A 38 -0.32 -6.40 6.17
CA GLU A 38 0.04 -7.48 7.11
C GLU A 38 -1.19 -8.30 7.54
N ALA A 39 -2.33 -7.65 7.73
CA ALA A 39 -3.58 -8.34 8.04
C ALA A 39 -4.02 -9.27 6.90
N GLU A 40 -3.92 -8.85 5.64
CA GLU A 40 -4.22 -9.70 4.48
C GLU A 40 -3.23 -10.88 4.37
N LEU A 41 -1.94 -10.62 4.59
CA LEU A 41 -0.92 -11.67 4.59
C LEU A 41 -1.17 -12.72 5.68
N ALA A 42 -1.67 -12.31 6.84
CA ALA A 42 -1.99 -13.21 7.95
C ALA A 42 -3.18 -14.14 7.66
N HIS A 43 -4.06 -13.78 6.73
CA HIS A 43 -5.22 -14.59 6.32
C HIS A 43 -4.90 -15.61 5.23
N LEU A 44 -3.68 -15.63 4.71
CA LEU A 44 -3.30 -16.58 3.66
C LEU A 44 -3.34 -18.03 4.17
N PRO A 45 -3.82 -18.98 3.35
CA PRO A 45 -3.87 -20.39 3.72
C PRO A 45 -2.46 -20.93 3.93
N ARG A 46 -2.29 -21.81 4.92
CA ARG A 46 -1.05 -22.53 5.19
C ARG A 46 -1.03 -23.84 4.42
N GLY A 47 0.17 -24.33 4.10
CA GLY A 47 0.36 -25.65 3.47
C GLY A 47 0.20 -25.67 1.95
N THR A 48 0.18 -24.51 1.31
CA THR A 48 0.25 -24.37 -0.15
C THR A 48 1.68 -24.54 -0.66
N SER A 49 1.85 -24.77 -1.96
CA SER A 49 3.20 -24.81 -2.55
C SER A 49 3.93 -23.47 -2.34
N PRO A 50 5.29 -23.45 -2.31
CA PRO A 50 6.04 -22.20 -2.23
C PRO A 50 5.64 -21.18 -3.31
N ALA A 51 5.42 -21.65 -4.54
CA ALA A 51 5.01 -20.82 -5.66
C ALA A 51 3.62 -20.21 -5.44
N ASP A 52 2.63 -21.00 -5.02
CA ASP A 52 1.28 -20.50 -4.76
C ASP A 52 1.26 -19.55 -3.57
N SER A 53 2.02 -19.85 -2.51
CA SER A 53 2.16 -18.97 -1.36
C SER A 53 2.78 -17.62 -1.72
N ALA A 54 3.80 -17.61 -2.58
CA ALA A 54 4.45 -16.39 -3.05
C ALA A 54 3.49 -15.54 -3.92
N ARG A 55 2.76 -16.16 -4.85
CA ARG A 55 1.73 -15.49 -5.67
C ARG A 55 0.62 -14.92 -4.80
N ALA A 56 0.11 -15.70 -3.85
CA ALA A 56 -0.91 -15.26 -2.91
C ALA A 56 -0.44 -14.07 -2.07
N SER A 57 0.83 -14.04 -1.66
CA SER A 57 1.41 -12.93 -0.91
C SER A 57 1.42 -11.63 -1.72
N LEU A 58 1.85 -11.67 -2.99
CA LEU A 58 1.83 -10.50 -3.87
C LEU A 58 0.39 -9.97 -4.06
N ARG A 59 -0.56 -10.88 -4.31
CA ARG A 59 -1.98 -10.54 -4.49
C ARG A 59 -2.59 -9.94 -3.22
N ALA A 60 -2.28 -10.48 -2.04
CA ALA A 60 -2.75 -9.98 -0.75
C ALA A 60 -2.32 -8.52 -0.53
N ILE A 61 -1.07 -8.18 -0.81
CA ILE A 61 -0.54 -6.82 -0.72
C ILE A 61 -1.28 -5.87 -1.67
N GLY A 62 -1.47 -6.27 -2.93
CA GLY A 62 -2.20 -5.46 -3.90
C GLY A 62 -3.69 -5.28 -3.54
N THR A 63 -4.34 -6.33 -3.04
CA THR A 63 -5.72 -6.30 -2.55
C THR A 63 -5.87 -5.35 -1.38
N ALA A 64 -4.98 -5.44 -0.37
CA ALA A 64 -4.96 -4.55 0.77
C ALA A 64 -4.78 -3.08 0.35
N TYR A 65 -3.88 -2.81 -0.60
CA TYR A 65 -3.65 -1.48 -1.13
C TYR A 65 -4.90 -0.87 -1.77
N LEU A 66 -5.56 -1.60 -2.67
CA LEU A 66 -6.75 -1.14 -3.38
C LEU A 66 -7.94 -0.95 -2.43
N ARG A 67 -8.11 -1.86 -1.45
CA ARG A 67 -9.14 -1.73 -0.42
C ARG A 67 -8.89 -0.53 0.49
N PHE A 68 -7.68 -0.36 0.99
CA PHE A 68 -7.30 0.79 1.82
C PHE A 68 -7.56 2.12 1.11
N ALA A 69 -7.23 2.22 -0.17
CA ALA A 69 -7.48 3.43 -0.97
C ALA A 69 -8.98 3.78 -1.02
N GLN A 70 -9.85 2.78 -1.10
CA GLN A 70 -11.29 2.97 -1.19
C GLN A 70 -11.95 3.24 0.17
N GLU A 71 -11.56 2.50 1.22
CA GLU A 71 -12.13 2.60 2.56
C GLU A 71 -11.57 3.77 3.36
N GLN A 72 -10.31 4.11 3.16
CA GLN A 72 -9.57 5.14 3.87
C GLN A 72 -9.06 6.24 2.91
N THR A 73 -9.93 6.67 1.99
CA THR A 73 -9.57 7.58 0.88
C THR A 73 -8.81 8.83 1.36
N GLY A 74 -9.23 9.44 2.48
CA GLY A 74 -8.56 10.62 3.03
C GLY A 74 -7.13 10.34 3.50
N LEU A 75 -6.90 9.22 4.18
CA LEU A 75 -5.57 8.79 4.60
C LEU A 75 -4.72 8.41 3.39
N PHE A 76 -5.30 7.70 2.43
CA PHE A 76 -4.63 7.33 1.19
C PHE A 76 -4.11 8.55 0.44
N HIS A 77 -4.95 9.57 0.23
CA HIS A 77 -4.49 10.81 -0.42
C HIS A 77 -3.40 11.50 0.39
N THR A 78 -3.54 11.60 1.70
CA THR A 78 -2.53 12.23 2.56
C THR A 78 -1.19 11.47 2.51
N ALA A 79 -1.22 10.14 2.49
CA ALA A 79 -0.02 9.31 2.40
C ALA A 79 0.82 9.61 1.15
N PHE A 80 0.15 9.95 0.04
CA PHE A 80 0.79 10.08 -1.27
C PHE A 80 0.75 11.49 -1.88
N ALA A 81 0.12 12.48 -1.23
CA ALA A 81 0.03 13.86 -1.71
C ALA A 81 1.34 14.65 -1.59
N ILE A 82 2.22 14.25 -0.68
CA ILE A 82 3.45 14.98 -0.39
C ILE A 82 4.64 14.16 -0.88
N PRO A 83 5.55 14.73 -1.67
CA PRO A 83 6.78 14.04 -2.06
C PRO A 83 7.58 13.61 -0.82
N ASP A 84 8.10 12.38 -0.84
CA ASP A 84 9.02 11.93 0.20
C ASP A 84 10.36 12.66 0.02
N GLY A 85 10.68 13.57 0.92
CA GLY A 85 11.97 14.25 0.94
C GLY A 85 13.12 13.32 1.35
N THR A 86 12.81 12.14 1.87
CA THR A 86 13.77 11.14 2.32
C THR A 86 13.69 9.90 1.42
N ARG A 87 14.44 9.89 0.32
CA ARG A 87 14.64 8.67 -0.46
C ARG A 87 15.52 7.71 0.34
N GLY A 88 14.97 6.56 0.70
CA GLY A 88 15.76 5.39 1.05
C GLY A 88 16.04 5.14 2.53
N GLU A 89 15.66 6.01 3.46
CA GLU A 89 15.82 5.68 4.88
C GLU A 89 14.57 5.02 5.45
N PRO A 90 14.73 3.88 6.17
CA PRO A 90 13.64 3.28 6.92
C PRO A 90 13.16 4.26 8.00
N VAL A 91 11.91 4.68 7.91
CA VAL A 91 11.31 5.54 8.94
C VAL A 91 10.33 4.67 9.75
N PRO A 92 10.67 4.32 11.01
CA PRO A 92 9.83 3.43 11.84
C PRO A 92 8.38 3.88 11.95
N ALA A 93 8.13 5.19 11.93
CA ALA A 93 6.78 5.76 11.97
C ALA A 93 5.92 5.44 10.73
N LYS A 94 6.50 4.88 9.66
CA LYS A 94 5.80 4.44 8.43
C LYS A 94 5.56 2.93 8.40
N ALA A 95 6.12 2.19 9.37
CA ALA A 95 6.13 0.74 9.40
C ALA A 95 4.83 0.18 10.01
N GLY A 96 4.51 -1.07 9.63
CA GLY A 96 3.53 -1.91 10.29
C GLY A 96 4.10 -2.61 11.53
N LYS A 97 3.42 -3.66 11.97
CA LYS A 97 3.82 -4.46 13.16
C LYS A 97 5.11 -5.25 12.92
N SER A 98 5.40 -5.60 11.67
CA SER A 98 6.63 -6.31 11.26
C SER A 98 7.86 -5.40 11.23
N GLY A 99 7.70 -4.10 11.38
CA GLY A 99 8.76 -3.11 11.18
C GLY A 99 8.96 -2.69 9.72
N LEU A 100 8.19 -3.27 8.78
CA LEU A 100 8.27 -2.96 7.35
C LEU A 100 7.23 -1.92 6.95
N ASN A 101 7.61 -0.98 6.09
CA ASN A 101 6.69 -0.06 5.44
C ASN A 101 6.00 -0.74 4.22
N PRO A 102 4.97 -0.11 3.60
CA PRO A 102 4.25 -0.72 2.48
C PRO A 102 5.12 -1.10 1.28
N PHE A 103 6.16 -0.31 0.99
CA PHE A 103 7.07 -0.58 -0.13
C PHE A 103 8.01 -1.75 0.17
N GLU A 104 8.49 -1.85 1.41
CA GLU A 104 9.30 -2.96 1.90
C GLU A 104 8.51 -4.28 1.96
N LEU A 105 7.22 -4.23 2.35
CA LEU A 105 6.32 -5.40 2.28
C LEU A 105 6.14 -5.90 0.84
N LEU A 106 5.99 -5.00 -0.12
CA LEU A 106 5.93 -5.35 -1.53
C LEU A 106 7.26 -5.98 -1.99
N GLY A 107 8.40 -5.37 -1.65
CA GLY A 107 9.72 -5.90 -1.94
C GLY A 107 9.88 -7.33 -1.43
N ALA A 108 9.54 -7.57 -0.16
CA ALA A 108 9.61 -8.90 0.45
C ALA A 108 8.69 -9.94 -0.24
N ALA A 109 7.52 -9.53 -0.76
CA ALA A 109 6.68 -10.44 -1.54
C ALA A 109 7.27 -10.76 -2.91
N LEU A 110 7.93 -9.80 -3.56
CA LEU A 110 8.64 -10.02 -4.83
C LEU A 110 9.87 -10.93 -4.65
N ASP A 111 10.60 -10.76 -3.54
CA ASP A 111 11.73 -11.64 -3.22
C ASP A 111 11.27 -13.10 -3.02
N ARG A 112 10.12 -13.32 -2.36
CA ARG A 112 9.51 -14.64 -2.26
C ARG A 112 9.15 -15.26 -3.61
N LEU A 113 8.77 -14.47 -4.61
CA LEU A 113 8.51 -14.96 -5.97
C LEU A 113 9.81 -15.43 -6.64
N VAL A 114 10.92 -14.73 -6.41
CA VAL A 114 12.23 -15.15 -6.90
C VAL A 114 12.65 -16.45 -6.20
N ASP A 115 12.57 -16.51 -4.87
CA ASP A 115 12.94 -17.69 -4.08
C ASP A 115 12.11 -18.93 -4.46
N ALA A 116 10.85 -18.72 -4.85
CA ALA A 116 9.95 -19.78 -5.30
C ALA A 116 10.10 -20.12 -6.80
N GLY A 117 11.03 -19.50 -7.52
CA GLY A 117 11.24 -19.71 -8.96
C GLY A 117 10.10 -19.23 -9.86
N VAL A 118 9.25 -18.34 -9.35
CA VAL A 118 8.10 -17.77 -10.10
C VAL A 118 8.52 -16.54 -10.89
N LEU A 119 9.35 -15.69 -10.29
CA LEU A 119 9.93 -14.50 -10.91
C LEU A 119 11.40 -14.78 -11.21
N ALA A 120 11.81 -14.62 -12.48
CA ALA A 120 13.19 -14.75 -12.85
C ALA A 120 14.05 -13.67 -12.15
N PRO A 121 15.23 -14.01 -11.60
CA PRO A 121 16.08 -13.06 -10.87
C PRO A 121 16.41 -11.80 -11.68
N GLU A 122 16.55 -11.94 -13.01
CA GLU A 122 16.86 -10.84 -13.93
C GLU A 122 15.71 -9.83 -14.05
N ARG A 123 14.48 -10.26 -13.76
CA ARG A 123 13.27 -9.42 -13.77
C ARG A 123 12.94 -8.80 -12.42
N ARG A 124 13.65 -9.20 -11.36
CA ARG A 124 13.43 -8.69 -10.00
C ARG A 124 13.75 -7.19 -9.84
N PRO A 125 14.87 -6.66 -10.41
CA PRO A 125 15.19 -5.24 -10.27
C PRO A 125 14.09 -4.34 -10.84
N GLY A 126 13.55 -3.45 -10.00
CA GLY A 126 12.51 -2.51 -10.38
C GLY A 126 11.08 -3.07 -10.47
N ALA A 127 10.87 -4.36 -10.21
CA ALA A 127 9.55 -5.00 -10.23
C ALA A 127 8.56 -4.32 -9.26
N GLU A 128 9.04 -3.82 -8.12
CA GLU A 128 8.24 -3.05 -7.17
C GLU A 128 7.65 -1.77 -7.77
N TYR A 129 8.37 -1.08 -8.64
CA TYR A 129 7.85 0.13 -9.30
C TYR A 129 6.77 -0.19 -10.32
N LEU A 130 6.89 -1.32 -11.03
CA LEU A 130 5.87 -1.79 -11.96
C LEU A 130 4.59 -2.18 -11.23
N ALA A 131 4.71 -3.03 -10.21
CA ALA A 131 3.57 -3.44 -9.39
C ALA A 131 2.90 -2.24 -8.69
N TRP A 132 3.71 -1.36 -8.09
CA TRP A 132 3.20 -0.16 -7.41
C TRP A 132 2.49 0.79 -8.36
N SER A 133 3.07 1.10 -9.53
CA SER A 133 2.46 2.00 -10.50
C SER A 133 1.10 1.50 -10.98
N ALA A 134 0.95 0.18 -11.18
CA ALA A 134 -0.30 -0.44 -11.59
C ALA A 134 -1.40 -0.25 -10.53
N VAL A 135 -1.16 -0.66 -9.28
CA VAL A 135 -2.17 -0.56 -8.21
C VAL A 135 -2.46 0.91 -7.85
N ARG A 136 -1.45 1.78 -7.87
CA ARG A 136 -1.62 3.21 -7.62
C ARG A 136 -2.47 3.86 -8.70
N GLY A 137 -2.21 3.56 -9.96
CA GLY A 137 -3.00 4.09 -11.08
C GLY A 137 -4.48 3.71 -10.95
N LEU A 138 -4.77 2.45 -10.69
CA LEU A 138 -6.15 2.00 -10.47
C LEU A 138 -6.77 2.64 -9.22
N ALA A 139 -6.05 2.72 -8.10
CA ALA A 139 -6.54 3.37 -6.89
C ALA A 139 -6.97 4.83 -7.15
N MET A 140 -6.19 5.60 -7.91
CA MET A 140 -6.52 6.97 -8.30
C MET A 140 -7.77 7.03 -9.18
N LEU A 141 -7.91 6.11 -10.15
CA LEU A 141 -9.11 6.03 -11.00
C LEU A 141 -10.37 5.70 -10.21
N LEU A 142 -10.26 4.85 -9.17
CA LEU A 142 -11.37 4.45 -8.31
C LEU A 142 -11.76 5.52 -7.27
N THR A 143 -10.81 6.34 -6.82
CA THR A 143 -11.06 7.32 -5.73
C THR A 143 -11.37 8.72 -6.26
N GLU A 144 -10.66 9.18 -7.28
CA GLU A 144 -10.79 10.53 -7.84
C GLU A 144 -11.20 10.53 -9.33
N GLY A 145 -10.94 9.40 -10.01
CA GLY A 145 -11.10 9.28 -11.45
C GLY A 145 -12.51 8.86 -11.91
N PRO A 146 -12.63 8.47 -13.18
CA PRO A 146 -13.90 8.11 -13.81
C PRO A 146 -14.55 6.87 -13.20
N LEU A 147 -13.79 5.98 -12.53
CA LEU A 147 -14.30 4.74 -11.97
C LEU A 147 -14.92 4.90 -10.57
N ARG A 148 -14.90 6.10 -9.97
CA ARG A 148 -15.40 6.35 -8.60
C ARG A 148 -16.90 6.03 -8.42
N ARG A 149 -17.65 5.99 -9.52
CA ARG A 149 -19.12 5.73 -9.51
C ARG A 149 -19.49 4.27 -9.71
N LEU A 150 -18.52 3.40 -9.98
CA LEU A 150 -18.77 1.97 -10.13
C LEU A 150 -19.25 1.35 -8.82
N GLY A 151 -20.08 0.31 -8.94
CA GLY A 151 -20.48 -0.53 -7.81
C GLY A 151 -19.28 -1.28 -7.20
N SER A 152 -19.40 -1.74 -5.94
CA SER A 152 -18.33 -2.47 -5.27
C SER A 152 -17.88 -3.71 -6.05
N ALA A 153 -18.82 -4.51 -6.53
CA ALA A 153 -18.52 -5.72 -7.31
C ALA A 153 -17.71 -5.44 -8.59
N GLU A 154 -18.04 -4.36 -9.30
CA GLU A 154 -17.30 -3.96 -10.51
C GLU A 154 -15.88 -3.48 -10.17
N ARG A 155 -15.73 -2.72 -9.09
CA ARG A 155 -14.42 -2.27 -8.59
C ARG A 155 -13.54 -3.44 -8.20
N ASP A 156 -14.10 -4.41 -7.48
CA ASP A 156 -13.40 -5.62 -7.07
C ASP A 156 -12.99 -6.46 -8.28
N ALA A 157 -13.89 -6.65 -9.27
CA ALA A 157 -13.58 -7.38 -10.49
C ALA A 157 -12.42 -6.73 -11.28
N ILE A 158 -12.43 -5.39 -11.43
CA ILE A 158 -11.33 -4.67 -12.09
C ILE A 158 -10.05 -4.81 -11.28
N GLY A 159 -10.12 -4.70 -9.94
CA GLY A 159 -8.99 -4.89 -9.04
C GLY A 159 -8.33 -6.25 -9.23
N GLN A 160 -9.12 -7.33 -9.20
CA GLN A 160 -8.60 -8.69 -9.40
C GLN A 160 -7.96 -8.88 -10.78
N ARG A 161 -8.57 -8.34 -11.84
CA ARG A 161 -7.98 -8.39 -13.19
C ARG A 161 -6.66 -7.65 -13.29
N LEU A 162 -6.54 -6.50 -12.61
CA LEU A 162 -5.27 -5.77 -12.54
C LEU A 162 -4.19 -6.61 -11.84
N LEU A 163 -4.52 -7.22 -10.70
CA LEU A 163 -3.58 -8.06 -9.95
C LEU A 163 -3.15 -9.29 -10.77
N ASP A 164 -4.07 -9.90 -11.53
CA ASP A 164 -3.73 -10.97 -12.48
C ASP A 164 -2.76 -10.50 -13.56
N MET A 165 -2.99 -9.29 -14.09
CA MET A 165 -2.11 -8.69 -15.10
C MET A 165 -0.72 -8.42 -14.54
N VAL A 166 -0.63 -7.87 -13.33
CA VAL A 166 0.67 -7.60 -12.65
C VAL A 166 1.42 -8.91 -12.40
N GLU A 167 0.75 -9.92 -11.84
CA GLU A 167 1.37 -11.22 -11.55
C GLU A 167 1.94 -11.90 -12.80
N LYS A 168 1.23 -11.82 -13.93
CA LYS A 168 1.66 -12.41 -15.20
C LYS A 168 2.68 -11.55 -15.96
N GLY A 169 2.69 -10.24 -15.70
CA GLY A 169 3.54 -9.28 -16.38
C GLY A 169 4.91 -9.07 -15.73
N LEU A 170 5.06 -9.44 -14.47
CA LEU A 170 6.33 -9.45 -13.75
C LEU A 170 7.16 -10.67 -14.15
#